data_ec20619af74d7fcc274bc31b944f7c85
#
_entry.id   ec20619af74d7fcc274bc31b944f7c85
#
_cell.length_a   1.000
_cell.length_b   1.000
_cell.length_c   1.000
_cell.angle_alpha   90.00
_cell.angle_beta   90.00
_cell.angle_gamma   90.00
#
_symmetry.space_group_name_H-M   'P 1'
#
loop_
_entity.id
_entity.type
_entity.pdbx_description
1 polymer ?
#
loop_
_entity_poly.entity_id
_entity_poly.type
_entity_poly.pdbx_seq_one_letter_code
_entity_poly.pdbx_strand_id
1 'polypeptide(L)'
;MLNFNYCNPTRYVYGRGEYRNIGYLLQPIAHKVLLHYGGGSVKRSGLYDTVVQSLQAVGVEYVELGGVKPNPSVELVRQGIELARDAGVEAVLAVGGGSVIDSAKAIALGTPHSGDIWKLYTREEQQSAPPLPVAVILTLPAAGSENSPNTVLTHEQSQRKLGYGHDSLRPVLSIVSPELFLTLPPEQMAYGACDMLCHIFERYFTNTTGTELTDALGEATMRTIMQQAAFLRRNPQNEHAWGQLALAGTIAHNNLLGLGRAQSWACHGLEHELSAAYDVPHGAGLAVIVPAYFEHVWRANPGIFAQWATNVMGVTPSRDTEGVVKEGIARLRAWYRELGLPQTMQELGIPAEADFGAMARAAVSVYGSRLGTDHLPGVMPVNTAAAESIYRACCR
;
A
#
# COMPACT_ATOMS: atom_id res chain seq x y z
N MET A 1 -2.76 -20.82 15.33
CA MET A 1 -2.40 -20.46 13.93
C MET A 1 -3.44 -21.00 12.97
N LEU A 2 -3.91 -20.21 12.02
CA LEU A 2 -4.85 -20.64 10.97
C LEU A 2 -4.10 -21.36 9.84
N ASN A 3 -4.82 -22.17 9.07
CA ASN A 3 -4.27 -22.77 7.84
C ASN A 3 -4.00 -21.68 6.79
N PHE A 4 -2.92 -21.83 6.03
CA PHE A 4 -2.56 -20.89 4.97
C PHE A 4 -1.91 -21.60 3.79
N ASN A 5 -1.98 -20.96 2.64
CA ASN A 5 -1.18 -21.27 1.45
C ASN A 5 -0.45 -19.98 1.05
N TYR A 6 0.84 -20.06 0.77
CA TYR A 6 1.66 -18.90 0.43
C TYR A 6 2.59 -19.23 -0.73
N CYS A 7 2.46 -18.42 -1.77
CA CYS A 7 3.38 -18.42 -2.89
C CYS A 7 3.70 -16.98 -3.27
N ASN A 8 4.96 -16.65 -3.38
CA ASN A 8 5.40 -15.36 -3.89
C ASN A 8 6.42 -15.57 -5.01
N PRO A 9 5.97 -15.59 -6.28
CA PRO A 9 6.82 -15.89 -7.43
C PRO A 9 7.61 -14.68 -7.93
N THR A 10 7.47 -13.50 -7.33
CA THR A 10 8.12 -12.29 -7.81
C THR A 10 9.64 -12.40 -7.75
N ARG A 11 10.31 -12.32 -8.89
CA ARG A 11 11.76 -12.11 -8.94
C ARG A 11 12.09 -10.71 -8.46
N TYR A 12 12.70 -10.59 -7.29
CA TYR A 12 13.07 -9.33 -6.68
C TYR A 12 14.55 -9.04 -6.93
N VAL A 13 14.85 -8.01 -7.72
CA VAL A 13 16.21 -7.60 -8.09
C VAL A 13 16.54 -6.31 -7.35
N TYR A 14 17.53 -6.38 -6.47
CA TYR A 14 17.94 -5.25 -5.65
C TYR A 14 19.39 -4.88 -5.93
N GLY A 15 19.65 -3.61 -6.15
CA GLY A 15 20.99 -3.09 -6.30
C GLY A 15 21.06 -1.76 -7.06
N ARG A 16 22.16 -1.03 -6.83
CA ARG A 16 22.43 0.20 -7.55
C ARG A 16 22.59 -0.09 -9.06
N GLY A 17 21.88 0.67 -9.89
CA GLY A 17 21.93 0.56 -11.35
C GLY A 17 21.16 -0.60 -11.96
N GLU A 18 20.53 -1.48 -11.18
CA GLU A 18 19.84 -2.67 -11.70
C GLU A 18 18.71 -2.33 -12.67
N TYR A 19 18.07 -1.17 -12.54
CA TYR A 19 17.05 -0.72 -13.49
C TYR A 19 17.57 -0.56 -14.94
N ARG A 20 18.88 -0.43 -15.14
CA ARG A 20 19.51 -0.36 -16.47
C ARG A 20 19.44 -1.68 -17.22
N ASN A 21 19.25 -2.78 -16.48
CA ASN A 21 19.18 -4.14 -17.01
C ASN A 21 17.75 -4.56 -17.37
N ILE A 22 16.77 -3.65 -17.30
CA ILE A 22 15.35 -4.00 -17.47
C ILE A 22 15.06 -4.67 -18.81
N GLY A 23 15.65 -4.23 -19.90
CA GLY A 23 15.46 -4.85 -21.20
C GLY A 23 15.89 -6.32 -21.21
N TYR A 24 17.09 -6.61 -20.71
CA TYR A 24 17.60 -7.97 -20.62
C TYR A 24 16.76 -8.86 -19.69
N LEU A 25 16.28 -8.32 -18.57
CA LEU A 25 15.46 -9.06 -17.61
C LEU A 25 14.04 -9.29 -18.13
N LEU A 26 13.52 -8.42 -18.99
CA LEU A 26 12.16 -8.46 -19.51
C LEU A 26 12.04 -9.23 -20.82
N GLN A 27 13.10 -9.28 -21.64
CA GLN A 27 13.13 -9.97 -22.95
C GLN A 27 12.63 -11.42 -22.90
N PRO A 28 12.97 -12.25 -21.88
CA PRO A 28 12.43 -13.60 -21.76
C PRO A 28 10.94 -13.67 -21.40
N ILE A 29 10.33 -12.56 -21.02
CA ILE A 29 8.96 -12.46 -20.54
C ILE A 29 8.04 -11.93 -21.65
N ALA A 30 8.51 -10.91 -22.38
CA ALA A 30 7.70 -10.23 -23.39
C ALA A 30 8.56 -9.57 -24.48
N HIS A 31 8.06 -9.60 -25.71
CA HIS A 31 8.67 -8.89 -26.85
C HIS A 31 8.07 -7.51 -27.07
N LYS A 32 6.86 -7.26 -26.56
CA LYS A 32 6.19 -5.96 -26.62
C LYS A 32 5.48 -5.63 -25.31
N VAL A 33 5.72 -4.43 -24.79
CA VAL A 33 5.23 -4.02 -23.47
C VAL A 33 4.47 -2.70 -23.51
N LEU A 34 3.55 -2.51 -22.56
CA LEU A 34 3.04 -1.19 -22.19
C LEU A 34 3.96 -0.58 -21.13
N LEU A 35 4.69 0.48 -21.48
CA LEU A 35 5.49 1.28 -20.56
C LEU A 35 4.57 2.27 -19.85
N HIS A 36 4.29 2.02 -18.55
CA HIS A 36 3.33 2.77 -17.76
C HIS A 36 4.01 3.55 -16.64
N TYR A 37 3.71 4.86 -16.50
CA TYR A 37 4.39 5.73 -15.55
C TYR A 37 3.52 6.91 -15.07
N GLY A 38 4.00 7.65 -14.08
CA GLY A 38 3.30 8.79 -13.48
C GLY A 38 3.41 10.12 -14.23
N GLY A 39 3.36 11.22 -13.51
CA GLY A 39 3.25 12.59 -14.04
C GLY A 39 4.52 13.23 -14.61
N GLY A 40 5.52 12.48 -15.03
CA GLY A 40 6.68 13.01 -15.74
C GLY A 40 7.97 13.18 -14.92
N SER A 41 8.01 12.83 -13.63
CA SER A 41 9.25 12.79 -12.84
C SER A 41 10.27 11.83 -13.44
N VAL A 42 9.84 10.69 -13.94
CA VAL A 42 10.68 9.70 -14.62
C VAL A 42 11.35 10.24 -15.90
N LYS A 43 10.69 11.15 -16.64
CA LYS A 43 11.28 11.83 -17.81
C LYS A 43 12.29 12.89 -17.37
N ARG A 44 11.97 13.70 -16.36
CA ARG A 44 12.89 14.74 -15.84
C ARG A 44 14.15 14.18 -15.21
N SER A 45 14.08 13.00 -14.60
CA SER A 45 15.26 12.34 -13.99
C SER A 45 16.14 11.59 -14.99
N GLY A 46 15.73 11.46 -16.26
CA GLY A 46 16.41 10.65 -17.27
C GLY A 46 16.17 9.14 -17.12
N LEU A 47 15.38 8.71 -16.13
CA LEU A 47 15.06 7.29 -15.94
C LEU A 47 14.29 6.72 -17.14
N TYR A 48 13.35 7.49 -17.70
CA TYR A 48 12.61 7.11 -18.91
C TYR A 48 13.53 6.76 -20.07
N ASP A 49 14.48 7.66 -20.38
CA ASP A 49 15.42 7.46 -21.50
C ASP A 49 16.29 6.22 -21.27
N THR A 50 16.73 6.00 -20.03
CA THR A 50 17.51 4.81 -19.67
C THR A 50 16.72 3.52 -19.86
N VAL A 51 15.46 3.52 -19.46
CA VAL A 51 14.55 2.37 -19.62
C VAL A 51 14.31 2.08 -21.10
N VAL A 52 14.00 3.11 -21.91
CA VAL A 52 13.76 2.99 -23.35
C VAL A 52 15.01 2.47 -24.07
N GLN A 53 16.18 3.01 -23.76
CA GLN A 53 17.46 2.52 -24.33
C GLN A 53 17.70 1.05 -23.99
N SER A 54 17.40 0.63 -22.75
CA SER A 54 17.57 -0.74 -22.33
C SER A 54 16.63 -1.70 -23.07
N LEU A 55 15.37 -1.31 -23.31
CA LEU A 55 14.40 -2.11 -24.08
C LEU A 55 14.83 -2.23 -25.55
N GLN A 56 15.21 -1.10 -26.15
CA GLN A 56 15.66 -1.05 -27.56
C GLN A 56 16.91 -1.89 -27.82
N ALA A 57 17.85 -1.90 -26.87
CA ALA A 57 19.11 -2.65 -26.97
C ALA A 57 18.91 -4.15 -27.16
N VAL A 58 17.76 -4.71 -26.72
CA VAL A 58 17.42 -6.13 -26.80
C VAL A 58 16.22 -6.40 -27.73
N GLY A 59 15.74 -5.38 -28.46
CA GLY A 59 14.65 -5.52 -29.41
C GLY A 59 13.26 -5.68 -28.77
N VAL A 60 13.06 -5.24 -27.53
CA VAL A 60 11.73 -5.21 -26.89
C VAL A 60 11.01 -3.93 -27.34
N GLU A 61 9.88 -4.12 -28.02
CA GLU A 61 9.01 -3.01 -28.45
C GLU A 61 8.19 -2.46 -27.28
N TYR A 62 7.77 -1.21 -27.38
CA TYR A 62 6.89 -0.63 -26.37
C TYR A 62 5.89 0.37 -26.98
N VAL A 63 4.73 0.46 -26.32
CA VAL A 63 3.81 1.60 -26.38
C VAL A 63 3.78 2.25 -24.99
N GLU A 64 3.50 3.56 -24.93
CA GLU A 64 3.56 4.26 -23.65
C GLU A 64 2.22 4.83 -23.19
N LEU A 65 1.97 4.79 -21.89
CA LEU A 65 0.88 5.48 -21.21
C LEU A 65 1.39 6.11 -19.93
N GLY A 66 1.52 7.43 -19.91
CA GLY A 66 1.86 8.20 -18.72
C GLY A 66 0.63 8.81 -18.05
N GLY A 67 0.88 9.62 -17.01
CA GLY A 67 -0.14 10.46 -16.41
C GLY A 67 -0.84 9.88 -15.17
N VAL A 68 -0.32 8.79 -14.61
CA VAL A 68 -0.86 8.26 -13.33
C VAL A 68 -0.70 9.30 -12.22
N LYS A 69 -1.80 9.62 -11.58
CA LYS A 69 -1.87 10.47 -10.38
C LYS A 69 -1.88 9.60 -9.12
N PRO A 70 -1.62 10.17 -7.93
CA PRO A 70 -2.01 9.54 -6.67
C PRO A 70 -3.49 9.14 -6.71
N ASN A 71 -3.88 8.05 -6.02
CA ASN A 71 -5.23 7.49 -6.11
C ASN A 71 -5.61 7.15 -7.57
N PRO A 72 -5.01 6.14 -8.22
CA PRO A 72 -5.09 5.91 -9.66
C PRO A 72 -6.53 5.71 -10.13
N SER A 73 -6.89 6.36 -11.24
CA SER A 73 -8.28 6.38 -11.75
C SER A 73 -8.60 5.19 -12.63
N VAL A 74 -9.85 4.74 -12.56
CA VAL A 74 -10.42 3.71 -13.43
C VAL A 74 -10.40 4.17 -14.89
N GLU A 75 -10.59 5.45 -15.13
CA GLU A 75 -10.64 6.04 -16.48
C GLU A 75 -9.31 5.88 -17.23
N LEU A 76 -8.19 6.17 -16.55
CA LEU A 76 -6.86 5.97 -17.13
C LEU A 76 -6.56 4.47 -17.36
N VAL A 77 -7.01 3.62 -16.43
CA VAL A 77 -6.88 2.15 -16.58
C VAL A 77 -7.65 1.65 -17.81
N ARG A 78 -8.87 2.12 -18.05
CA ARG A 78 -9.65 1.78 -19.25
C ARG A 78 -8.91 2.15 -20.54
N GLN A 79 -8.35 3.37 -20.60
CA GLN A 79 -7.50 3.80 -21.73
C GLN A 79 -6.29 2.88 -21.91
N GLY A 80 -5.64 2.48 -20.80
CA GLY A 80 -4.51 1.55 -20.84
C GLY A 80 -4.89 0.16 -21.33
N ILE A 81 -6.06 -0.33 -20.97
CA ILE A 81 -6.60 -1.62 -21.44
C ILE A 81 -6.84 -1.59 -22.96
N GLU A 82 -7.48 -0.54 -23.47
CA GLU A 82 -7.72 -0.36 -24.90
C GLU A 82 -6.38 -0.30 -25.66
N LEU A 83 -5.46 0.57 -25.23
CA LEU A 83 -4.15 0.70 -25.84
C LEU A 83 -3.37 -0.64 -25.82
N ALA A 84 -3.42 -1.37 -24.71
CA ALA A 84 -2.73 -2.65 -24.58
C ALA A 84 -3.29 -3.72 -25.52
N ARG A 85 -4.62 -3.76 -25.72
CA ARG A 85 -5.30 -4.65 -26.68
C ARG A 85 -4.96 -4.30 -28.11
N ASP A 86 -5.10 -3.02 -28.48
CA ASP A 86 -4.88 -2.54 -29.86
C ASP A 86 -3.43 -2.75 -30.29
N ALA A 87 -2.49 -2.55 -29.38
CA ALA A 87 -1.07 -2.74 -29.64
C ALA A 87 -0.61 -4.20 -29.55
N GLY A 88 -1.42 -5.10 -28.99
CA GLY A 88 -1.05 -6.49 -28.75
C GLY A 88 0.13 -6.65 -27.79
N VAL A 89 0.12 -5.91 -26.66
CA VAL A 89 1.21 -6.02 -25.67
C VAL A 89 1.13 -7.33 -24.90
N GLU A 90 2.29 -7.85 -24.53
CA GLU A 90 2.45 -9.14 -23.84
C GLU A 90 2.69 -8.96 -22.32
N ALA A 91 3.10 -7.77 -21.89
CA ALA A 91 3.32 -7.43 -20.49
C ALA A 91 3.15 -5.93 -20.23
N VAL A 92 3.00 -5.55 -18.95
CA VAL A 92 2.99 -4.16 -18.50
C VAL A 92 4.24 -3.87 -17.68
N LEU A 93 5.03 -2.87 -18.09
CA LEU A 93 6.18 -2.37 -17.35
C LEU A 93 5.79 -1.09 -16.58
N ALA A 94 5.66 -1.20 -15.27
CA ALA A 94 5.39 -0.09 -14.37
C ALA A 94 6.69 0.60 -13.95
N VAL A 95 6.84 1.90 -14.22
CA VAL A 95 7.97 2.71 -13.73
C VAL A 95 7.44 3.78 -12.81
N GLY A 96 7.40 3.50 -11.50
CA GLY A 96 6.74 4.38 -10.54
C GLY A 96 6.65 3.85 -9.11
N GLY A 97 5.86 4.53 -8.29
CA GLY A 97 5.44 4.08 -6.97
C GLY A 97 4.13 3.27 -7.00
N GLY A 98 3.55 3.05 -5.81
CA GLY A 98 2.36 2.21 -5.62
C GLY A 98 1.21 2.51 -6.57
N SER A 99 0.85 3.79 -6.78
CA SER A 99 -0.25 4.17 -7.69
C SER A 99 -0.01 3.73 -9.15
N VAL A 100 1.23 3.85 -9.64
CA VAL A 100 1.60 3.39 -10.99
C VAL A 100 1.53 1.88 -11.09
N ILE A 101 2.02 1.19 -10.07
CA ILE A 101 2.01 -0.27 -10.02
C ILE A 101 0.59 -0.80 -9.94
N ASP A 102 -0.27 -0.19 -9.13
CA ASP A 102 -1.68 -0.57 -9.01
C ASP A 102 -2.44 -0.36 -10.33
N SER A 103 -2.23 0.79 -10.98
CA SER A 103 -2.77 1.05 -12.32
C SER A 103 -2.27 0.02 -13.35
N ALA A 104 -0.98 -0.31 -13.33
CA ALA A 104 -0.38 -1.32 -14.22
C ALA A 104 -0.97 -2.71 -14.01
N LYS A 105 -1.15 -3.15 -12.75
CA LYS A 105 -1.82 -4.42 -12.42
C LYS A 105 -3.26 -4.44 -12.91
N ALA A 106 -3.97 -3.34 -12.75
CA ALA A 106 -5.35 -3.23 -13.23
C ALA A 106 -5.44 -3.28 -14.76
N ILE A 107 -4.52 -2.63 -15.47
CA ILE A 107 -4.41 -2.73 -16.94
C ILE A 107 -4.10 -4.18 -17.33
N ALA A 108 -3.11 -4.80 -16.69
CA ALA A 108 -2.74 -6.19 -16.94
C ALA A 108 -3.90 -7.16 -16.71
N LEU A 109 -4.71 -6.93 -15.66
CA LEU A 109 -5.91 -7.70 -15.33
C LEU A 109 -7.02 -7.48 -16.36
N GLY A 110 -7.28 -6.22 -16.75
CA GLY A 110 -8.36 -5.84 -17.64
C GLY A 110 -8.10 -6.16 -19.11
N THR A 111 -6.84 -6.24 -19.55
CA THR A 111 -6.50 -6.49 -20.96
C THR A 111 -7.07 -7.81 -21.48
N PRO A 112 -6.89 -8.97 -20.84
CA PRO A 112 -7.51 -10.23 -21.26
C PRO A 112 -8.95 -10.41 -20.77
N HIS A 113 -9.45 -9.58 -19.85
CA HIS A 113 -10.81 -9.67 -19.32
C HIS A 113 -11.82 -9.11 -20.31
N SER A 114 -12.94 -9.80 -20.53
CA SER A 114 -13.96 -9.40 -21.52
C SER A 114 -14.92 -8.31 -21.03
N GLY A 115 -15.01 -8.11 -19.71
CA GLY A 115 -15.90 -7.14 -19.06
C GLY A 115 -15.25 -5.80 -18.73
N ASP A 116 -15.98 -4.96 -18.02
CA ASP A 116 -15.43 -3.71 -17.46
C ASP A 116 -14.59 -3.98 -16.24
N ILE A 117 -13.39 -3.42 -16.20
CA ILE A 117 -12.45 -3.62 -15.08
C ILE A 117 -13.04 -3.25 -13.72
N TRP A 118 -13.88 -2.20 -13.63
CA TRP A 118 -14.47 -1.76 -12.36
C TRP A 118 -15.41 -2.80 -11.75
N LYS A 119 -16.07 -3.61 -12.57
CA LYS A 119 -16.95 -4.69 -12.09
C LYS A 119 -16.21 -5.80 -11.35
N LEU A 120 -14.91 -5.98 -11.59
CA LEU A 120 -14.07 -6.86 -10.77
C LEU A 120 -13.86 -6.27 -9.35
N TYR A 121 -13.70 -4.94 -9.25
CA TYR A 121 -13.54 -4.26 -7.97
C TYR A 121 -14.83 -4.19 -7.15
N THR A 122 -15.98 -4.06 -7.83
CA THR A 122 -17.31 -4.12 -7.17
C THR A 122 -17.78 -5.55 -6.90
N ARG A 123 -17.07 -6.56 -7.41
CA ARG A 123 -17.44 -7.98 -7.31
C ARG A 123 -18.71 -8.38 -8.08
N GLU A 124 -19.12 -7.57 -9.04
CA GLU A 124 -20.20 -7.88 -9.97
C GLU A 124 -19.79 -8.92 -11.02
N GLU A 125 -18.50 -8.96 -11.33
CA GLU A 125 -17.91 -9.96 -12.24
C GLU A 125 -16.71 -10.65 -11.57
N GLN A 126 -16.33 -11.81 -12.12
CA GLN A 126 -15.12 -12.54 -11.73
C GLN A 126 -14.08 -12.45 -12.85
N GLN A 127 -12.82 -12.59 -12.50
CA GLN A 127 -11.73 -12.65 -13.45
C GLN A 127 -11.95 -13.79 -14.46
N SER A 128 -11.98 -13.45 -15.74
CA SER A 128 -12.28 -14.41 -16.84
C SER A 128 -11.03 -15.05 -17.46
N ALA A 129 -9.86 -14.43 -17.28
CA ALA A 129 -8.60 -14.92 -17.83
C ALA A 129 -7.42 -14.51 -16.92
N PRO A 130 -6.27 -15.22 -16.97
CA PRO A 130 -5.06 -14.79 -16.29
C PRO A 130 -4.63 -13.39 -16.75
N PRO A 131 -4.16 -12.50 -15.83
CA PRO A 131 -3.65 -11.20 -16.20
C PRO A 131 -2.37 -11.29 -17.02
N LEU A 132 -2.03 -10.24 -17.76
CA LEU A 132 -0.70 -10.12 -18.34
C LEU A 132 0.37 -10.03 -17.24
N PRO A 133 1.60 -10.49 -17.51
CA PRO A 133 2.73 -10.27 -16.60
C PRO A 133 2.95 -8.79 -16.32
N VAL A 134 3.29 -8.46 -15.06
CA VAL A 134 3.68 -7.11 -14.65
C VAL A 134 5.13 -7.11 -14.22
N ALA A 135 5.93 -6.21 -14.80
CA ALA A 135 7.28 -5.90 -14.33
C ALA A 135 7.30 -4.50 -13.72
N VAL A 136 8.16 -4.29 -12.73
CA VAL A 136 8.21 -3.04 -11.96
C VAL A 136 9.64 -2.50 -11.86
N ILE A 137 9.81 -1.20 -12.07
CA ILE A 137 10.92 -0.41 -11.56
C ILE A 137 10.37 0.52 -10.49
N LEU A 138 10.70 0.24 -9.24
CA LEU A 138 10.19 1.00 -8.10
C LEU A 138 10.89 2.36 -7.99
N THR A 139 10.12 3.45 -7.93
CA THR A 139 10.66 4.82 -7.74
C THR A 139 10.23 5.48 -6.44
N LEU A 140 9.31 4.87 -5.70
CA LEU A 140 8.84 5.33 -4.38
C LEU A 140 8.50 4.12 -3.53
N PRO A 141 9.30 3.77 -2.52
CA PRO A 141 8.98 2.71 -1.56
C PRO A 141 7.91 3.23 -0.58
N ALA A 142 6.72 2.67 -0.66
CA ALA A 142 5.58 3.02 0.20
C ALA A 142 4.67 1.81 0.44
N ALA A 143 3.83 1.48 -0.53
CA ALA A 143 2.76 0.51 -0.38
C ALA A 143 3.20 -0.98 -0.48
N GLY A 144 4.45 -1.28 -0.88
CA GLY A 144 4.87 -2.66 -1.13
C GLY A 144 4.17 -3.32 -2.33
N SER A 145 3.55 -2.52 -3.21
CA SER A 145 2.76 -3.03 -4.34
C SER A 145 3.63 -3.81 -5.35
N GLU A 146 4.92 -3.53 -5.41
CA GLU A 146 5.89 -4.25 -6.26
C GLU A 146 6.04 -5.73 -5.93
N ASN A 147 5.47 -6.18 -4.81
CA ASN A 147 5.55 -7.58 -4.37
C ASN A 147 4.23 -8.11 -3.79
N SER A 148 3.15 -7.33 -3.90
CA SER A 148 1.83 -7.69 -3.36
C SER A 148 0.87 -8.20 -4.43
N PRO A 149 -0.16 -8.98 -4.06
CA PRO A 149 -1.21 -9.43 -4.97
C PRO A 149 -2.33 -8.41 -5.15
N ASN A 150 -2.22 -7.22 -4.54
CA ASN A 150 -3.31 -6.26 -4.45
C ASN A 150 -3.12 -5.10 -5.44
N THR A 151 -4.25 -4.47 -5.78
CA THR A 151 -4.34 -3.23 -6.55
C THR A 151 -5.54 -2.43 -6.06
N VAL A 152 -5.42 -1.10 -6.02
CA VAL A 152 -6.47 -0.18 -5.57
C VAL A 152 -6.74 0.84 -6.67
N LEU A 153 -8.01 1.07 -6.98
CA LEU A 153 -8.45 2.09 -7.96
C LEU A 153 -9.49 3.02 -7.36
N THR A 154 -9.52 4.23 -7.87
CA THR A 154 -10.54 5.22 -7.60
C THR A 154 -11.44 5.43 -8.82
N HIS A 155 -12.74 5.34 -8.64
CA HIS A 155 -13.74 5.68 -9.64
C HIS A 155 -14.27 7.09 -9.31
N GLU A 156 -13.81 8.08 -10.06
CA GLU A 156 -14.03 9.49 -9.78
C GLU A 156 -15.53 9.87 -9.78
N GLN A 157 -16.31 9.33 -10.75
CA GLN A 157 -17.74 9.63 -10.85
C GLN A 157 -18.57 9.13 -9.65
N SER A 158 -18.23 7.97 -9.08
CA SER A 158 -18.94 7.42 -7.92
C SER A 158 -18.27 7.76 -6.60
N GLN A 159 -17.15 8.47 -6.61
CA GLN A 159 -16.33 8.81 -5.43
C GLN A 159 -16.03 7.58 -4.55
N ARG A 160 -15.66 6.47 -5.19
CA ARG A 160 -15.35 5.21 -4.50
C ARG A 160 -13.93 4.79 -4.76
N LYS A 161 -13.21 4.40 -3.71
CA LYS A 161 -11.85 3.83 -3.77
C LYS A 161 -11.92 2.38 -3.31
N LEU A 162 -11.65 1.44 -4.22
CA LEU A 162 -11.80 0.01 -3.96
C LEU A 162 -10.53 -0.76 -4.28
N GLY A 163 -10.22 -1.76 -3.46
CA GLY A 163 -9.15 -2.72 -3.70
C GLY A 163 -9.65 -4.00 -4.39
N TYR A 164 -8.80 -4.59 -5.20
CA TYR A 164 -8.94 -5.95 -5.72
C TYR A 164 -7.65 -6.72 -5.43
N GLY A 165 -7.77 -8.00 -5.08
CA GLY A 165 -6.60 -8.85 -4.76
C GLY A 165 -6.76 -10.25 -5.33
N HIS A 166 -5.71 -10.73 -5.99
CA HIS A 166 -5.57 -12.10 -6.47
C HIS A 166 -4.09 -12.43 -6.65
N ASP A 167 -3.64 -13.63 -6.28
CA ASP A 167 -2.20 -13.99 -6.32
C ASP A 167 -1.56 -13.86 -7.72
N SER A 168 -2.35 -14.01 -8.78
CA SER A 168 -1.88 -13.81 -10.16
C SER A 168 -1.48 -12.36 -10.49
N LEU A 169 -1.82 -11.38 -9.64
CA LEU A 169 -1.45 -9.97 -9.82
C LEU A 169 -0.07 -9.64 -9.24
N ARG A 170 0.59 -10.60 -8.58
CA ARG A 170 1.97 -10.35 -8.13
C ARG A 170 2.85 -10.08 -9.34
N PRO A 171 3.63 -8.98 -9.34
CA PRO A 171 4.59 -8.74 -10.40
C PRO A 171 5.53 -9.93 -10.57
N VAL A 172 5.85 -10.28 -11.81
CA VAL A 172 6.79 -11.36 -12.11
C VAL A 172 8.23 -10.92 -11.90
N LEU A 173 8.50 -9.61 -11.98
CA LEU A 173 9.80 -8.97 -11.82
C LEU A 173 9.64 -7.64 -11.13
N SER A 174 10.45 -7.38 -10.10
CA SER A 174 10.51 -6.09 -9.42
C SER A 174 11.96 -5.67 -9.21
N ILE A 175 12.31 -4.49 -9.73
CA ILE A 175 13.65 -3.92 -9.62
C ILE A 175 13.60 -2.76 -8.62
N VAL A 176 14.49 -2.82 -7.64
CA VAL A 176 14.64 -1.84 -6.56
C VAL A 176 16.06 -1.33 -6.54
N SER A 177 16.24 -0.12 -7.03
CA SER A 177 17.53 0.58 -7.05
C SER A 177 17.46 1.79 -6.13
N PRO A 178 18.13 1.77 -4.96
CA PRO A 178 17.94 2.77 -3.91
C PRO A 178 18.26 4.21 -4.32
N GLU A 179 19.16 4.40 -5.27
CA GLU A 179 19.49 5.74 -5.79
C GLU A 179 18.30 6.43 -6.47
N LEU A 180 17.29 5.69 -6.93
CA LEU A 180 16.08 6.28 -7.50
C LEU A 180 15.21 7.00 -6.46
N PHE A 181 15.46 6.77 -5.17
CA PHE A 181 14.70 7.36 -4.07
C PHE A 181 15.30 8.65 -3.52
N LEU A 182 16.55 8.98 -3.88
CA LEU A 182 17.29 10.11 -3.30
C LEU A 182 16.68 11.48 -3.61
N THR A 183 15.84 11.58 -4.63
CA THR A 183 15.16 12.83 -5.03
C THR A 183 13.73 12.93 -4.49
N LEU A 184 13.30 11.97 -3.67
CA LEU A 184 11.94 11.97 -3.12
C LEU A 184 11.79 13.08 -2.07
N PRO A 185 10.67 13.83 -2.11
CA PRO A 185 10.33 14.75 -1.04
C PRO A 185 10.20 14.05 0.31
N PRO A 186 10.61 14.69 1.43
CA PRO A 186 10.54 14.09 2.75
C PRO A 186 9.13 13.65 3.17
N GLU A 187 8.11 14.35 2.74
CA GLU A 187 6.71 13.99 3.01
C GLU A 187 6.31 12.67 2.33
N GLN A 188 6.80 12.40 1.14
CA GLN A 188 6.52 11.14 0.44
C GLN A 188 7.14 9.95 1.18
N MET A 189 8.35 10.12 1.71
CA MET A 189 8.98 9.11 2.58
C MET A 189 8.15 8.88 3.85
N ALA A 190 7.67 9.96 4.47
CA ALA A 190 6.88 9.88 5.69
C ALA A 190 5.53 9.18 5.45
N TYR A 191 4.82 9.54 4.37
CA TYR A 191 3.57 8.87 3.97
C TYR A 191 3.80 7.38 3.69
N GLY A 192 4.87 7.05 2.96
CA GLY A 192 5.23 5.65 2.69
C GLY A 192 5.53 4.86 3.95
N ALA A 193 6.31 5.42 4.88
CA ALA A 193 6.64 4.76 6.13
C ALA A 193 5.40 4.52 7.03
N CYS A 194 4.45 5.47 7.03
CA CYS A 194 3.19 5.32 7.73
C CYS A 194 2.34 4.19 7.13
N ASP A 195 2.23 4.14 5.81
CA ASP A 195 1.48 3.10 5.09
C ASP A 195 2.09 1.70 5.31
N MET A 196 3.41 1.57 5.21
CA MET A 196 4.12 0.32 5.54
C MET A 196 3.80 -0.18 6.95
N LEU A 197 3.82 0.71 7.96
CA LEU A 197 3.44 0.35 9.33
C LEU A 197 1.99 -0.09 9.41
N CYS A 198 1.07 0.63 8.75
CA CYS A 198 -0.34 0.28 8.75
C CYS A 198 -0.59 -1.09 8.14
N HIS A 199 0.09 -1.44 7.05
CA HIS A 199 0.03 -2.79 6.46
C HIS A 199 0.42 -3.89 7.46
N ILE A 200 1.42 -3.62 8.34
CA ILE A 200 1.79 -4.56 9.38
C ILE A 200 0.75 -4.56 10.49
N PHE A 201 0.25 -3.41 10.93
CA PHE A 201 -0.77 -3.31 11.97
C PHE A 201 -2.04 -4.09 11.62
N GLU A 202 -2.48 -4.02 10.36
CA GLU A 202 -3.67 -4.75 9.88
C GLU A 202 -3.51 -6.27 9.95
N ARG A 203 -2.29 -6.76 10.04
CA ARG A 203 -1.96 -8.18 10.18
C ARG A 203 -1.61 -8.56 11.62
N TYR A 204 -0.91 -7.67 12.32
CA TYR A 204 -0.36 -7.91 13.65
C TYR A 204 -1.44 -7.90 14.75
N PHE A 205 -2.34 -6.89 14.72
CA PHE A 205 -3.40 -6.75 15.71
C PHE A 205 -4.57 -7.68 15.37
N THR A 206 -4.49 -8.90 15.89
CA THR A 206 -5.45 -9.99 15.65
C THR A 206 -5.75 -10.76 16.95
N ASN A 207 -6.86 -11.48 16.96
CA ASN A 207 -7.18 -12.43 18.02
C ASN A 207 -6.66 -13.86 17.73
N THR A 208 -5.97 -14.06 16.61
CA THR A 208 -5.39 -15.36 16.29
C THR A 208 -4.19 -15.62 17.17
N THR A 209 -4.13 -16.80 17.76
CA THR A 209 -3.04 -17.27 18.63
C THR A 209 -2.11 -18.23 17.90
N GLY A 210 -0.89 -18.48 18.44
CA GLY A 210 0.09 -19.38 17.84
C GLY A 210 0.79 -18.74 16.62
N THR A 211 1.04 -17.43 16.67
CA THR A 211 1.64 -16.65 15.57
C THR A 211 2.96 -15.99 15.98
N GLU A 212 3.65 -16.56 16.96
CA GLU A 212 4.83 -15.98 17.61
C GLU A 212 5.96 -15.64 16.60
N LEU A 213 6.16 -16.49 15.58
CA LEU A 213 7.16 -16.23 14.54
C LEU A 213 6.78 -15.03 13.68
N THR A 214 5.54 -14.97 13.20
CA THR A 214 5.09 -13.86 12.37
C THR A 214 4.93 -12.57 13.19
N ASP A 215 4.67 -12.65 14.49
CA ASP A 215 4.73 -11.51 15.40
C ASP A 215 6.15 -10.95 15.47
N ALA A 216 7.15 -11.80 15.76
CA ALA A 216 8.55 -11.39 15.87
C ALA A 216 9.08 -10.78 14.57
N LEU A 217 8.72 -11.36 13.40
CA LEU A 217 9.08 -10.80 12.09
C LEU A 217 8.39 -9.43 11.87
N GLY A 218 7.12 -9.30 12.23
CA GLY A 218 6.37 -8.05 12.14
C GLY A 218 6.98 -6.97 13.04
N GLU A 219 7.31 -7.29 14.29
CA GLU A 219 7.95 -6.39 15.24
C GLU A 219 9.33 -5.91 14.75
N ALA A 220 10.16 -6.82 14.22
CA ALA A 220 11.46 -6.46 13.65
C ALA A 220 11.29 -5.54 12.43
N THR A 221 10.31 -5.81 11.55
CA THR A 221 10.03 -5.02 10.37
C THR A 221 9.54 -3.62 10.75
N MET A 222 8.61 -3.51 11.72
CA MET A 222 8.11 -2.23 12.25
C MET A 222 9.25 -1.38 12.84
N ARG A 223 10.12 -1.95 13.66
CA ARG A 223 11.29 -1.23 14.20
C ARG A 223 12.22 -0.74 13.10
N THR A 224 12.47 -1.56 12.07
CA THR A 224 13.29 -1.16 10.93
C THR A 224 12.68 0.02 10.19
N ILE A 225 11.38 -0.02 9.86
CA ILE A 225 10.68 1.08 9.22
C ILE A 225 10.82 2.36 10.04
N MET A 226 10.53 2.29 11.34
CA MET A 226 10.56 3.46 12.23
C MET A 226 11.96 4.07 12.33
N GLN A 227 12.99 3.23 12.48
CA GLN A 227 14.38 3.66 12.58
C GLN A 227 14.88 4.29 11.28
N GLN A 228 14.63 3.62 10.13
CA GLN A 228 15.12 4.11 8.85
C GLN A 228 14.38 5.38 8.40
N ALA A 229 13.08 5.49 8.62
CA ALA A 229 12.33 6.69 8.30
C ALA A 229 12.79 7.90 9.14
N ALA A 230 12.98 7.74 10.46
CA ALA A 230 13.51 8.77 11.33
C ALA A 230 14.96 9.16 10.97
N PHE A 231 15.77 8.20 10.53
CA PHE A 231 17.12 8.47 10.05
C PHE A 231 17.09 9.23 8.70
N LEU A 232 16.27 8.80 7.74
CA LEU A 232 16.13 9.42 6.42
C LEU A 232 15.57 10.86 6.50
N ARG A 233 14.72 11.16 7.49
CA ARG A 233 14.23 12.52 7.72
C ARG A 233 15.38 13.52 7.89
N ARG A 234 16.51 13.07 8.46
CA ARG A 234 17.72 13.88 8.72
C ARG A 234 18.82 13.65 7.67
N ASN A 235 18.81 12.49 7.00
CA ASN A 235 19.86 12.07 6.06
C ASN A 235 19.23 11.52 4.76
N PRO A 236 18.50 12.35 3.97
CA PRO A 236 17.70 11.89 2.83
C PRO A 236 18.52 11.31 1.67
N GLN A 237 19.83 11.54 1.66
CA GLN A 237 20.75 11.03 0.62
C GLN A 237 21.39 9.68 0.98
N ASN A 238 20.94 9.00 2.03
CA ASN A 238 21.51 7.72 2.45
C ASN A 238 20.85 6.55 1.72
N GLU A 239 21.51 6.03 0.68
CA GLU A 239 21.01 4.90 -0.12
C GLU A 239 20.80 3.62 0.70
N HIS A 240 21.68 3.36 1.68
CA HIS A 240 21.54 2.16 2.51
C HIS A 240 20.22 2.21 3.31
N ALA A 241 19.93 3.34 3.94
CA ALA A 241 18.69 3.51 4.69
C ALA A 241 17.44 3.41 3.79
N TRP A 242 17.49 3.98 2.60
CA TRP A 242 16.44 3.82 1.60
C TRP A 242 16.26 2.36 1.19
N GLY A 243 17.34 1.63 0.98
CA GLY A 243 17.28 0.21 0.65
C GLY A 243 16.65 -0.63 1.76
N GLN A 244 17.01 -0.36 3.04
CA GLN A 244 16.40 -1.03 4.18
C GLN A 244 14.92 -0.69 4.32
N LEU A 245 14.52 0.56 4.11
CA LEU A 245 13.13 0.99 4.15
C LEU A 245 12.33 0.33 3.02
N ALA A 246 12.86 0.27 1.80
CA ALA A 246 12.19 -0.36 0.65
C ALA A 246 11.96 -1.86 0.89
N LEU A 247 12.98 -2.58 1.36
CA LEU A 247 12.85 -4.02 1.65
C LEU A 247 11.84 -4.26 2.77
N ALA A 248 11.86 -3.43 3.83
CA ALA A 248 10.89 -3.53 4.92
C ALA A 248 9.45 -3.28 4.42
N GLY A 249 9.25 -2.30 3.52
CA GLY A 249 7.96 -2.04 2.88
C GLY A 249 7.47 -3.21 2.03
N THR A 250 8.37 -3.83 1.26
CA THR A 250 8.08 -5.06 0.50
C THR A 250 7.58 -6.18 1.44
N ILE A 251 8.29 -6.42 2.55
CA ILE A 251 7.92 -7.45 3.54
C ILE A 251 6.60 -7.08 4.23
N ALA A 252 6.37 -5.82 4.50
CA ALA A 252 5.14 -5.34 5.14
C ALA A 252 3.87 -5.71 4.36
N HIS A 253 3.94 -5.80 3.02
CA HIS A 253 2.74 -6.00 2.21
C HIS A 253 2.74 -7.25 1.31
N ASN A 254 3.82 -8.01 1.22
CA ASN A 254 3.86 -9.23 0.40
C ASN A 254 3.08 -10.44 0.98
N ASN A 255 2.39 -10.24 2.09
CA ASN A 255 1.61 -11.20 2.87
C ASN A 255 2.42 -12.22 3.71
N LEU A 256 3.75 -12.12 3.77
CA LEU A 256 4.55 -12.95 4.66
C LEU A 256 4.14 -12.78 6.13
N LEU A 257 3.91 -11.53 6.56
CA LEU A 257 3.49 -11.19 7.93
C LEU A 257 2.01 -11.52 8.23
N GLY A 258 1.25 -11.90 7.20
CA GLY A 258 -0.15 -12.33 7.32
C GLY A 258 -0.33 -13.84 7.49
N LEU A 259 0.75 -14.62 7.45
CA LEU A 259 0.68 -16.06 7.49
C LEU A 259 0.10 -16.58 8.80
N GLY A 260 -0.88 -17.46 8.68
CA GLY A 260 -1.49 -18.16 9.80
C GLY A 260 -2.39 -17.32 10.70
N ARG A 261 -2.82 -16.12 10.28
CA ARG A 261 -3.64 -15.19 11.07
C ARG A 261 -4.78 -14.53 10.30
N ALA A 262 -5.82 -14.12 11.01
CA ALA A 262 -6.83 -13.21 10.48
C ALA A 262 -6.24 -11.80 10.31
N GLN A 263 -6.68 -11.08 9.28
CA GLN A 263 -6.23 -9.73 8.97
C GLN A 263 -7.40 -8.74 9.12
N SER A 264 -7.12 -7.51 9.55
CA SER A 264 -8.14 -6.49 9.82
C SER A 264 -8.59 -5.74 8.57
N TRP A 265 -7.72 -4.87 8.06
CA TRP A 265 -8.01 -3.89 6.99
C TRP A 265 -9.01 -2.79 7.37
N ALA A 266 -9.28 -2.60 8.67
CA ALA A 266 -10.20 -1.59 9.15
C ALA A 266 -9.66 -0.16 8.98
N CYS A 267 -8.37 0.07 9.28
CA CYS A 267 -7.76 1.40 9.12
C CYS A 267 -7.75 1.83 7.66
N HIS A 268 -7.39 0.92 6.73
CA HIS A 268 -7.46 1.19 5.29
C HIS A 268 -8.89 1.42 4.83
N GLY A 269 -9.87 0.65 5.34
CA GLY A 269 -11.27 0.86 5.03
C GLY A 269 -11.78 2.23 5.41
N LEU A 270 -11.42 2.72 6.58
CA LEU A 270 -11.75 4.07 7.03
C LEU A 270 -11.01 5.14 6.22
N GLU A 271 -9.73 4.93 5.92
CA GLU A 271 -8.93 5.91 5.16
C GLU A 271 -9.38 6.04 3.70
N HIS A 272 -9.79 4.94 3.05
CA HIS A 272 -10.23 4.97 1.67
C HIS A 272 -11.39 5.95 1.44
N GLU A 273 -12.28 6.13 2.43
CA GLU A 273 -13.36 7.11 2.34
C GLU A 273 -12.85 8.55 2.45
N LEU A 274 -11.77 8.80 3.23
CA LEU A 274 -11.12 10.11 3.27
C LEU A 274 -10.47 10.45 1.93
N SER A 275 -9.70 9.51 1.37
CA SER A 275 -9.07 9.69 0.06
C SER A 275 -10.12 9.84 -1.06
N ALA A 276 -11.23 9.11 -1.01
CA ALA A 276 -12.27 9.19 -2.02
C ALA A 276 -13.01 10.54 -1.99
N ALA A 277 -13.27 11.10 -0.79
CA ALA A 277 -14.02 12.32 -0.62
C ALA A 277 -13.16 13.60 -0.72
N TYR A 278 -11.91 13.55 -0.30
CA TYR A 278 -11.06 14.76 -0.13
C TYR A 278 -9.72 14.67 -0.87
N ASP A 279 -9.45 13.59 -1.61
CA ASP A 279 -8.20 13.35 -2.35
C ASP A 279 -6.92 13.53 -1.49
N VAL A 280 -7.01 13.17 -0.21
CA VAL A 280 -5.85 13.25 0.70
C VAL A 280 -4.80 12.20 0.35
N PRO A 281 -3.50 12.46 0.58
CA PRO A 281 -2.47 11.44 0.45
C PRO A 281 -2.72 10.26 1.41
N HIS A 282 -2.72 9.04 0.89
CA HIS A 282 -3.13 7.84 1.62
C HIS A 282 -2.42 7.67 2.97
N GLY A 283 -1.08 7.73 2.99
CA GLY A 283 -0.32 7.61 4.23
C GLY A 283 -0.55 8.75 5.23
N ALA A 284 -0.94 9.94 4.74
CA ALA A 284 -1.34 11.05 5.61
C ALA A 284 -2.68 10.77 6.29
N GLY A 285 -3.67 10.26 5.53
CA GLY A 285 -4.95 9.83 6.09
C GLY A 285 -4.79 8.73 7.14
N LEU A 286 -3.95 7.72 6.85
CA LEU A 286 -3.65 6.65 7.80
C LEU A 286 -3.00 7.17 9.09
N ALA A 287 -2.13 8.17 9.03
CA ALA A 287 -1.48 8.74 10.21
C ALA A 287 -2.49 9.35 11.20
N VAL A 288 -3.60 9.87 10.70
CA VAL A 288 -4.68 10.41 11.51
C VAL A 288 -5.60 9.31 12.04
N ILE A 289 -5.95 8.32 11.19
CA ILE A 289 -6.89 7.24 11.54
C ILE A 289 -6.30 6.26 12.55
N VAL A 290 -5.07 5.78 12.34
CA VAL A 290 -4.49 4.65 13.09
C VAL A 290 -4.47 4.88 14.62
N PRO A 291 -3.99 6.01 15.14
CA PRO A 291 -3.97 6.20 16.59
C PRO A 291 -5.37 6.25 17.21
N ALA A 292 -6.34 6.88 16.55
CA ALA A 292 -7.72 6.95 17.03
C ALA A 292 -8.40 5.55 16.98
N TYR A 293 -8.13 4.78 15.93
CA TYR A 293 -8.55 3.38 15.85
C TYR A 293 -7.98 2.55 17.00
N PHE A 294 -6.67 2.67 17.30
CA PHE A 294 -6.04 1.95 18.40
C PHE A 294 -6.66 2.31 19.76
N GLU A 295 -6.89 3.60 20.01
CA GLU A 295 -7.56 4.05 21.22
C GLU A 295 -8.96 3.44 21.39
N HIS A 296 -9.66 3.21 20.28
CA HIS A 296 -10.99 2.61 20.30
C HIS A 296 -10.96 1.09 20.56
N VAL A 297 -10.01 0.35 19.94
CA VAL A 297 -10.10 -1.12 19.89
C VAL A 297 -9.19 -1.86 20.88
N TRP A 298 -8.18 -1.24 21.46
CA TRP A 298 -7.13 -1.92 22.23
C TRP A 298 -7.66 -2.77 23.38
N ARG A 299 -8.78 -2.35 24.01
CA ARG A 299 -9.37 -3.09 25.15
C ARG A 299 -9.92 -4.46 24.78
N ALA A 300 -10.17 -4.72 23.49
CA ALA A 300 -10.63 -6.03 23.04
C ALA A 300 -9.52 -7.09 23.04
N ASN A 301 -8.25 -6.69 22.92
CA ASN A 301 -7.09 -7.57 23.10
C ASN A 301 -5.91 -6.81 23.70
N PRO A 302 -5.94 -6.49 25.01
CA PRO A 302 -4.89 -5.67 25.65
C PRO A 302 -3.49 -6.29 25.55
N GLY A 303 -3.41 -7.63 25.48
CA GLY A 303 -2.16 -8.38 25.44
C GLY A 303 -1.31 -8.06 24.21
N ILE A 304 -1.90 -8.13 23.00
CA ILE A 304 -1.16 -7.85 21.76
C ILE A 304 -0.76 -6.37 21.66
N PHE A 305 -1.58 -5.44 22.17
CA PHE A 305 -1.25 -4.03 22.20
C PHE A 305 -0.11 -3.73 23.20
N ALA A 306 -0.09 -4.37 24.35
CA ALA A 306 1.01 -4.24 25.32
C ALA A 306 2.30 -4.87 24.77
N GLN A 307 2.22 -6.01 24.08
CA GLN A 307 3.34 -6.65 23.41
C GLN A 307 3.95 -5.69 22.36
N TRP A 308 3.12 -5.11 21.50
CA TRP A 308 3.56 -4.11 20.52
C TRP A 308 4.17 -2.88 21.18
N ALA A 309 3.53 -2.32 22.21
CA ALA A 309 4.03 -1.16 22.93
C ALA A 309 5.42 -1.42 23.52
N THR A 310 5.64 -2.62 24.04
CA THR A 310 6.93 -3.03 24.61
C THR A 310 7.97 -3.32 23.54
N ASN A 311 7.64 -4.20 22.58
CA ASN A 311 8.61 -4.76 21.64
C ASN A 311 8.93 -3.81 20.45
N VAL A 312 8.00 -2.94 20.10
CA VAL A 312 8.15 -2.00 18.97
C VAL A 312 8.36 -0.57 19.44
N MET A 313 7.50 -0.09 20.36
CA MET A 313 7.56 1.29 20.82
C MET A 313 8.55 1.51 21.98
N GLY A 314 9.13 0.44 22.51
CA GLY A 314 10.15 0.50 23.58
C GLY A 314 9.60 0.96 24.93
N VAL A 315 8.31 0.74 25.19
CA VAL A 315 7.70 1.02 26.50
C VAL A 315 8.18 -0.02 27.51
N THR A 316 8.55 0.43 28.71
CA THR A 316 8.94 -0.50 29.77
C THR A 316 7.75 -1.34 30.21
N PRO A 317 7.88 -2.69 30.25
CA PRO A 317 6.80 -3.56 30.72
C PRO A 317 6.35 -3.21 32.13
N SER A 318 5.04 -3.23 32.38
CA SER A 318 4.43 -2.97 33.68
C SER A 318 3.21 -3.86 33.88
N ARG A 319 2.76 -4.01 35.13
CA ARG A 319 1.47 -4.62 35.47
C ARG A 319 0.29 -3.74 35.11
N ASP A 320 0.50 -2.44 34.93
CA ASP A 320 -0.48 -1.51 34.39
C ASP A 320 -0.50 -1.61 32.86
N THR A 321 -1.22 -2.61 32.35
CA THR A 321 -1.38 -2.85 30.91
C THR A 321 -1.97 -1.64 30.18
N GLU A 322 -2.93 -0.93 30.80
CA GLU A 322 -3.53 0.28 30.20
C GLU A 322 -2.50 1.39 30.04
N GLY A 323 -1.69 1.64 31.07
CA GLY A 323 -0.60 2.61 30.99
C GLY A 323 0.42 2.28 29.92
N VAL A 324 0.81 0.99 29.80
CA VAL A 324 1.73 0.52 28.76
C VAL A 324 1.17 0.78 27.36
N VAL A 325 -0.10 0.44 27.13
CA VAL A 325 -0.74 0.62 25.82
C VAL A 325 -0.89 2.10 25.47
N LYS A 326 -1.37 2.93 26.39
CA LYS A 326 -1.52 4.38 26.19
C LYS A 326 -0.19 5.06 25.88
N GLU A 327 0.88 4.69 26.60
CA GLU A 327 2.24 5.18 26.34
C GLU A 327 2.71 4.74 24.93
N GLY A 328 2.43 3.50 24.51
CA GLY A 328 2.73 3.02 23.18
C GLY A 328 2.06 3.85 22.08
N ILE A 329 0.76 4.14 22.22
CA ILE A 329 0.01 4.99 21.28
C ILE A 329 0.56 6.43 21.30
N ALA A 330 0.90 6.97 22.44
CA ALA A 330 1.49 8.30 22.58
C ALA A 330 2.85 8.39 21.86
N ARG A 331 3.70 7.35 21.95
CA ARG A 331 4.98 7.26 21.22
C ARG A 331 4.78 7.15 19.71
N LEU A 332 3.76 6.43 19.27
CA LEU A 332 3.40 6.38 17.83
C LEU A 332 3.02 7.78 17.30
N ARG A 333 2.16 8.50 18.03
CA ARG A 333 1.82 9.90 17.68
C ARG A 333 3.06 10.81 17.68
N ALA A 334 3.98 10.63 18.63
CA ALA A 334 5.22 11.40 18.69
C ALA A 334 6.12 11.11 17.48
N TRP A 335 6.22 9.85 17.06
CA TRP A 335 6.97 9.46 15.87
C TRP A 335 6.34 10.02 14.57
N TYR A 336 5.01 9.99 14.46
CA TYR A 336 4.31 10.63 13.35
C TYR A 336 4.62 12.14 13.27
N ARG A 337 4.62 12.84 14.42
CA ARG A 337 4.99 14.26 14.49
C ARG A 337 6.45 14.50 14.09
N GLU A 338 7.38 13.65 14.53
CA GLU A 338 8.79 13.73 14.12
C GLU A 338 8.96 13.65 12.59
N LEU A 339 8.15 12.84 11.93
CA LEU A 339 8.14 12.72 10.48
C LEU A 339 7.38 13.87 9.76
N GLY A 340 6.67 14.73 10.49
CA GLY A 340 5.85 15.81 9.92
C GLY A 340 4.51 15.33 9.38
N LEU A 341 4.01 14.19 9.87
CA LEU A 341 2.70 13.65 9.48
C LEU A 341 1.57 14.39 10.21
N PRO A 342 0.40 14.59 9.56
CA PRO A 342 -0.76 15.20 10.18
C PRO A 342 -1.27 14.35 11.36
N GLN A 343 -1.85 15.01 12.36
CA GLN A 343 -2.37 14.38 13.58
C GLN A 343 -3.89 14.47 13.68
N THR A 344 -4.51 15.37 12.90
CA THR A 344 -5.95 15.66 12.96
C THR A 344 -6.56 15.79 11.57
N MET A 345 -7.90 15.68 11.50
CA MET A 345 -8.65 15.92 10.26
C MET A 345 -8.41 17.32 9.71
N GLN A 346 -8.31 18.34 10.58
CA GLN A 346 -8.06 19.72 10.18
C GLN A 346 -6.69 19.90 9.53
N GLU A 347 -5.66 19.21 10.02
CA GLU A 347 -4.32 19.21 9.40
C GLU A 347 -4.30 18.50 8.02
N LEU A 348 -5.26 17.62 7.75
CA LEU A 348 -5.52 17.06 6.42
C LEU A 348 -6.33 18.01 5.51
N GLY A 349 -6.84 19.13 6.02
CA GLY A 349 -7.75 20.02 5.30
C GLY A 349 -9.20 19.54 5.30
N ILE A 350 -9.56 18.58 6.14
CA ILE A 350 -10.93 18.05 6.26
C ILE A 350 -11.66 18.84 7.34
N PRO A 351 -12.84 19.45 7.02
CA PRO A 351 -13.58 20.26 7.98
C PRO A 351 -14.17 19.42 9.11
N ALA A 352 -14.31 20.01 10.30
CA ALA A 352 -14.84 19.33 11.48
C ALA A 352 -16.33 18.93 11.34
N GLU A 353 -17.06 19.63 10.47
CA GLU A 353 -18.45 19.39 10.10
C GLU A 353 -18.64 18.41 8.94
N ALA A 354 -17.59 17.78 8.46
CA ALA A 354 -17.67 16.74 7.42
C ALA A 354 -18.68 15.64 7.79
N ASP A 355 -19.37 15.08 6.81
CA ASP A 355 -20.34 14.00 7.05
C ASP A 355 -19.64 12.67 7.36
N PHE A 356 -19.08 12.60 8.57
CA PHE A 356 -18.43 11.38 9.07
C PHE A 356 -19.40 10.21 9.17
N GLY A 357 -20.70 10.45 9.33
CA GLY A 357 -21.71 9.42 9.33
C GLY A 357 -21.89 8.78 7.96
N ALA A 358 -21.87 9.56 6.87
CA ALA A 358 -21.90 9.02 5.50
C ALA A 358 -20.64 8.22 5.20
N MET A 359 -19.45 8.72 5.54
CA MET A 359 -18.19 8.01 5.36
C MET A 359 -18.16 6.70 6.16
N ALA A 360 -18.63 6.69 7.40
CA ALA A 360 -18.70 5.49 8.23
C ALA A 360 -19.63 4.43 7.61
N ARG A 361 -20.79 4.84 7.09
CA ARG A 361 -21.72 3.95 6.37
C ARG A 361 -21.07 3.38 5.11
N ALA A 362 -20.36 4.20 4.34
CA ALA A 362 -19.69 3.78 3.11
C ALA A 362 -18.57 2.77 3.42
N ALA A 363 -17.68 3.05 4.35
CA ALA A 363 -16.61 2.15 4.78
C ALA A 363 -17.15 0.78 5.20
N VAL A 364 -18.14 0.76 6.10
CA VAL A 364 -18.75 -0.47 6.61
C VAL A 364 -19.47 -1.23 5.49
N SER A 365 -20.23 -0.53 4.64
CA SER A 365 -20.95 -1.18 3.52
C SER A 365 -20.00 -1.82 2.51
N VAL A 366 -18.91 -1.15 2.15
CA VAL A 366 -17.93 -1.66 1.18
C VAL A 366 -17.23 -2.93 1.68
N TYR A 367 -16.73 -2.89 2.91
CA TYR A 367 -16.02 -4.03 3.49
C TYR A 367 -16.97 -5.11 4.01
N GLY A 368 -18.10 -4.71 4.60
CA GLY A 368 -19.14 -5.62 5.09
C GLY A 368 -19.73 -6.46 3.96
N SER A 369 -20.05 -5.87 2.80
CA SER A 369 -20.57 -6.61 1.64
C SER A 369 -19.57 -7.64 1.11
N ARG A 370 -18.25 -7.36 1.19
CA ARG A 370 -17.18 -8.28 0.77
C ARG A 370 -17.04 -9.50 1.69
N LEU A 371 -17.32 -9.32 2.97
CA LEU A 371 -17.12 -10.32 4.01
C LEU A 371 -18.44 -10.96 4.47
N GLY A 372 -19.57 -10.49 3.96
CA GLY A 372 -20.90 -10.92 4.42
C GLY A 372 -21.21 -10.44 5.85
N THR A 373 -20.67 -9.29 6.28
CA THR A 373 -20.81 -8.72 7.61
C THR A 373 -21.40 -7.31 7.56
N ASP A 374 -21.83 -6.79 8.69
CA ASP A 374 -22.28 -5.41 8.88
C ASP A 374 -21.25 -4.52 9.61
N HIS A 375 -19.99 -4.93 9.58
CA HIS A 375 -18.89 -4.28 10.29
C HIS A 375 -17.55 -4.47 9.56
N LEU A 376 -16.59 -3.59 9.84
CA LEU A 376 -15.19 -3.79 9.48
C LEU A 376 -14.56 -4.84 10.41
N PRO A 377 -13.72 -5.75 9.88
CA PRO A 377 -13.03 -6.76 10.67
C PRO A 377 -11.91 -6.14 11.53
N GLY A 378 -11.49 -6.86 12.58
CA GLY A 378 -10.36 -6.44 13.43
C GLY A 378 -10.34 -7.23 14.72
N VAL A 379 -9.57 -6.75 15.70
CA VAL A 379 -9.55 -7.31 17.08
C VAL A 379 -10.93 -7.20 17.74
N MET A 380 -11.75 -6.26 17.28
CA MET A 380 -13.17 -6.19 17.52
C MET A 380 -13.90 -5.72 16.26
N PRO A 381 -15.18 -6.09 16.07
CA PRO A 381 -16.00 -5.56 15.00
C PRO A 381 -16.17 -4.04 15.13
N VAL A 382 -15.96 -3.29 14.02
CA VAL A 382 -16.20 -1.85 13.97
C VAL A 382 -17.43 -1.60 13.10
N ASN A 383 -18.57 -1.39 13.74
CA ASN A 383 -19.82 -1.05 13.08
C ASN A 383 -19.85 0.45 12.69
N THR A 384 -20.90 0.88 12.03
CA THR A 384 -21.05 2.27 11.56
C THR A 384 -20.93 3.31 12.68
N ALA A 385 -21.51 3.06 13.85
CA ALA A 385 -21.43 4.00 14.98
C ALA A 385 -20.00 4.10 15.54
N ALA A 386 -19.31 2.97 15.65
CA ALA A 386 -17.90 2.93 16.04
C ALA A 386 -16.99 3.63 15.02
N ALA A 387 -17.19 3.39 13.72
CA ALA A 387 -16.47 4.05 12.65
C ALA A 387 -16.65 5.58 12.69
N GLU A 388 -17.89 6.07 12.85
CA GLU A 388 -18.16 7.50 13.02
C GLU A 388 -17.48 8.07 14.27
N SER A 389 -17.49 7.35 15.39
CA SER A 389 -16.81 7.75 16.62
C SER A 389 -15.31 7.89 16.43
N ILE A 390 -14.67 6.96 15.66
CA ILE A 390 -13.24 7.02 15.33
C ILE A 390 -12.96 8.26 14.50
N TYR A 391 -13.72 8.56 13.43
CA TYR A 391 -13.56 9.78 12.65
C TYR A 391 -13.67 11.05 13.49
N ARG A 392 -14.67 11.13 14.38
CA ARG A 392 -14.85 12.29 15.29
C ARG A 392 -13.68 12.43 16.28
N ALA A 393 -13.10 11.32 16.74
CA ALA A 393 -11.92 11.35 17.59
C ALA A 393 -10.68 11.91 16.86
N CYS A 394 -10.60 11.77 15.55
CA CYS A 394 -9.54 12.34 14.71
C CYS A 394 -9.62 13.88 14.55
N CYS A 395 -10.67 14.54 15.03
CA CYS A 395 -10.80 15.99 14.99
C CYS A 395 -10.16 16.70 16.22
N ARG A 396 -9.54 15.95 17.16
CA ARG A 396 -9.05 16.46 18.45
C ARG A 396 -7.55 16.38 18.58
#